data_e72d5e6ebcce76e60bfa127a053bfc2b
#
_entry.id   e72d5e6ebcce76e60bfa127a053bfc2b
#
_cell.length_a   1.000
_cell.length_b   1.000
_cell.length_c   1.000
_cell.angle_alpha   90.00
_cell.angle_beta   90.00
_cell.angle_gamma   90.00
#
_symmetry.space_group_name_H-M   'P 1'
#
loop_
_entity.id
_entity.type
_entity.pdbx_description
1 polymer ?
#
loop_
_entity_poly.entity_id
_entity_poly.type
_entity_poly.pdbx_seq_one_letter_code
_entity_poly.pdbx_strand_id
1 'polypeptide(L)'
;FKVLKKKYANGSELRGKTLGIIGFGRIGKSTATYALGAGMKVLAHDRSSSDGAVQWNIEGAGVVNVNVPMVSFDEIISTSDFISIHVPKQENGSAVITKNEISQMKDGVCLINAARGGVINEHDLIEALNTGKVKFAALDVFENEPTPREDLLKHEKLASTPHVGAATSEAQDRIGVELADQILSILQPA
;
A
#
# COMPACT_ATOMS: atom_id res chain seq x y z
N PHE A 1 31.42 -2.62 2.82
CA PHE A 1 30.66 -3.69 3.49
C PHE A 1 30.42 -3.39 4.99
N LYS A 2 31.47 -3.14 5.78
CA LYS A 2 31.36 -2.88 7.23
C LYS A 2 30.40 -1.73 7.57
N VAL A 3 30.46 -0.62 6.82
CA VAL A 3 29.58 0.54 6.98
C VAL A 3 28.11 0.17 6.73
N LEU A 4 27.85 -0.51 5.61
CA LEU A 4 26.48 -0.94 5.26
C LEU A 4 25.95 -1.97 6.26
N LYS A 5 26.77 -2.94 6.68
CA LYS A 5 26.39 -3.91 7.72
C LYS A 5 25.94 -3.21 9.01
N LYS A 6 26.68 -2.19 9.45
CA LYS A 6 26.33 -1.42 10.65
C LYS A 6 25.03 -0.59 10.44
N LYS A 7 24.88 0.03 9.25
CA LYS A 7 23.71 0.84 8.92
C LYS A 7 22.42 0.00 8.92
N TYR A 8 22.48 -1.24 8.45
CA TYR A 8 21.32 -2.13 8.32
C TYR A 8 21.23 -3.22 9.41
N ALA A 9 22.01 -3.12 10.48
CA ALA A 9 22.03 -4.11 11.55
C ALA A 9 20.75 -4.17 12.40
N ASN A 10 19.93 -3.12 12.36
CA ASN A 10 18.72 -2.96 13.19
C ASN A 10 17.44 -3.11 12.35
N GLY A 11 17.35 -4.17 11.55
CA GLY A 11 16.15 -4.53 10.82
C GLY A 11 15.00 -4.91 11.75
N SER A 12 13.77 -4.91 11.23
CA SER A 12 12.58 -5.38 11.95
C SER A 12 11.96 -6.54 11.18
N GLU A 13 11.57 -7.59 11.87
CA GLU A 13 10.80 -8.68 11.26
C GLU A 13 9.37 -8.24 11.00
N LEU A 14 8.78 -8.76 9.91
CA LEU A 14 7.35 -8.54 9.62
C LEU A 14 6.44 -9.39 10.50
N ARG A 15 6.90 -10.57 10.91
CA ARG A 15 6.13 -11.50 11.74
C ARG A 15 5.63 -10.82 13.02
N GLY A 16 4.32 -10.94 13.28
CA GLY A 16 3.68 -10.36 14.45
C GLY A 16 3.42 -8.86 14.40
N LYS A 17 3.91 -8.15 13.37
CA LYS A 17 3.59 -6.74 13.12
C LYS A 17 2.21 -6.60 12.50
N THR A 18 1.60 -5.44 12.67
CA THR A 18 0.29 -5.12 12.11
C THR A 18 0.45 -4.34 10.80
N LEU A 19 -0.13 -4.87 9.72
CA LEU A 19 -0.34 -4.15 8.47
C LEU A 19 -1.77 -3.62 8.43
N GLY A 20 -1.92 -2.31 8.38
CA GLY A 20 -3.18 -1.63 8.04
C GLY A 20 -3.29 -1.44 6.54
N ILE A 21 -4.41 -1.83 5.96
CA ILE A 21 -4.69 -1.67 4.53
C ILE A 21 -5.81 -0.64 4.36
N ILE A 22 -5.53 0.45 3.65
CA ILE A 22 -6.51 1.48 3.30
C ILE A 22 -6.92 1.28 1.84
N GLY A 23 -8.19 0.87 1.63
CA GLY A 23 -8.71 0.41 0.34
C GLY A 23 -8.60 -1.11 0.20
N PHE A 24 -9.73 -1.83 0.38
CA PHE A 24 -9.75 -3.28 0.42
C PHE A 24 -10.39 -3.90 -0.82
N GLY A 25 -10.09 -3.32 -1.98
CA GLY A 25 -10.42 -3.88 -3.30
C GLY A 25 -9.48 -5.02 -3.72
N ARG A 26 -9.45 -5.34 -5.02
CA ARG A 26 -8.65 -6.45 -5.57
C ARG A 26 -7.18 -6.41 -5.12
N ILE A 27 -6.54 -5.23 -5.20
CA ILE A 27 -5.11 -5.06 -4.85
C ILE A 27 -4.91 -5.17 -3.34
N GLY A 28 -5.75 -4.51 -2.53
CA GLY A 28 -5.67 -4.60 -1.06
C GLY A 28 -5.86 -6.03 -0.56
N LYS A 29 -6.82 -6.78 -1.09
CA LYS A 29 -7.03 -8.20 -0.78
C LYS A 29 -5.83 -9.06 -1.17
N SER A 30 -5.23 -8.81 -2.34
CA SER A 30 -3.99 -9.50 -2.76
C SER A 30 -2.82 -9.17 -1.83
N THR A 31 -2.65 -7.92 -1.43
CA THR A 31 -1.62 -7.50 -0.47
C THR A 31 -1.80 -8.19 0.88
N ALA A 32 -3.05 -8.36 1.33
CA ALA A 32 -3.36 -9.08 2.56
C ALA A 32 -2.85 -10.52 2.54
N THR A 33 -2.98 -11.25 1.41
CA THR A 33 -2.50 -12.65 1.32
C THR A 33 -0.98 -12.74 1.53
N TYR A 34 -0.21 -11.81 0.93
CA TYR A 34 1.25 -11.79 1.13
C TYR A 34 1.63 -11.44 2.57
N ALA A 35 0.93 -10.48 3.18
CA ALA A 35 1.19 -10.08 4.56
C ALA A 35 0.86 -11.21 5.55
N LEU A 36 -0.27 -11.90 5.37
CA LEU A 36 -0.64 -13.08 6.15
C LEU A 36 0.41 -14.19 6.00
N GLY A 37 0.88 -14.45 4.76
CA GLY A 37 1.96 -15.41 4.50
C GLY A 37 3.27 -15.05 5.19
N ALA A 38 3.56 -13.76 5.36
CA ALA A 38 4.71 -13.27 6.13
C ALA A 38 4.51 -13.32 7.66
N GLY A 39 3.34 -13.77 8.13
CA GLY A 39 3.00 -13.89 9.55
C GLY A 39 2.62 -12.55 10.20
N MET A 40 2.18 -11.57 9.42
CA MET A 40 1.67 -10.30 9.93
C MET A 40 0.22 -10.45 10.42
N LYS A 41 -0.19 -9.55 11.31
CA LYS A 41 -1.60 -9.25 11.57
C LYS A 41 -2.07 -8.28 10.50
N VAL A 42 -3.24 -8.51 9.91
CA VAL A 42 -3.80 -7.64 8.87
C VAL A 42 -5.11 -7.03 9.36
N LEU A 43 -5.24 -5.73 9.25
CA LEU A 43 -6.47 -4.96 9.45
C LEU A 43 -6.77 -4.23 8.15
N ALA A 44 -8.05 -4.07 7.81
CA ALA A 44 -8.43 -3.37 6.59
C ALA A 44 -9.51 -2.32 6.83
N HIS A 45 -9.47 -1.28 6.04
CA HIS A 45 -10.49 -0.24 5.97
C HIS A 45 -10.88 0.00 4.51
N ASP A 46 -12.19 0.06 4.25
CA ASP A 46 -12.72 0.49 2.96
C ASP A 46 -14.01 1.30 3.19
N ARG A 47 -14.20 2.38 2.40
CA ARG A 47 -15.38 3.25 2.54
C ARG A 47 -16.66 2.62 1.97
N SER A 48 -16.51 1.75 0.98
CA SER A 48 -17.60 1.22 0.17
C SER A 48 -17.94 -0.23 0.49
N SER A 49 -17.09 -0.91 1.26
CA SER A 49 -17.27 -2.33 1.54
C SER A 49 -16.88 -2.67 2.97
N SER A 50 -17.65 -3.54 3.61
CA SER A 50 -17.32 -4.19 4.88
C SER A 50 -16.91 -5.66 4.67
N ASP A 51 -16.73 -6.09 3.41
CA ASP A 51 -16.36 -7.45 3.07
C ASP A 51 -14.85 -7.69 3.29
N GLY A 52 -14.51 -8.36 4.39
CA GLY A 52 -13.17 -8.78 4.75
C GLY A 52 -12.74 -10.13 4.16
N ALA A 53 -13.59 -10.79 3.37
CA ALA A 53 -13.29 -12.11 2.82
C ALA A 53 -12.15 -12.06 1.81
N VAL A 54 -11.16 -12.91 2.03
CA VAL A 54 -10.00 -13.10 1.16
C VAL A 54 -9.85 -14.59 0.84
N GLN A 55 -9.76 -14.91 -0.45
CA GLN A 55 -9.40 -16.24 -0.91
C GLN A 55 -7.92 -16.28 -1.30
N TRP A 56 -7.19 -17.18 -0.71
CA TRP A 56 -5.78 -17.38 -0.99
C TRP A 56 -5.55 -18.78 -1.51
N ASN A 57 -5.18 -18.89 -2.78
CA ASN A 57 -4.80 -20.18 -3.38
C ASN A 57 -3.32 -20.44 -3.07
N ILE A 58 -3.06 -21.48 -2.29
CA ILE A 58 -1.71 -21.92 -1.92
C ILE A 58 -1.40 -23.17 -2.73
N GLU A 59 -0.35 -23.11 -3.55
CA GLU A 59 0.09 -24.26 -4.34
C GLU A 59 0.38 -25.48 -3.43
N GLY A 60 -0.21 -26.62 -3.76
CA GLY A 60 -0.09 -27.83 -2.97
C GLY A 60 -0.98 -27.92 -1.71
N ALA A 61 -1.62 -26.82 -1.29
CA ALA A 61 -2.51 -26.81 -0.12
C ALA A 61 -3.96 -26.46 -0.47
N GLY A 62 -4.22 -25.94 -1.67
CA GLY A 62 -5.55 -25.55 -2.13
C GLY A 62 -5.97 -24.14 -1.67
N VAL A 63 -7.27 -23.87 -1.68
CA VAL A 63 -7.85 -22.57 -1.35
C VAL A 63 -8.04 -22.42 0.16
N VAL A 64 -7.43 -21.39 0.73
CA VAL A 64 -7.63 -20.98 2.13
C VAL A 64 -8.51 -19.74 2.14
N ASN A 65 -9.61 -19.78 2.90
CA ASN A 65 -10.48 -18.63 3.11
C ASN A 65 -10.12 -17.97 4.44
N VAL A 66 -9.83 -16.67 4.40
CA VAL A 66 -9.52 -15.86 5.58
C VAL A 66 -10.47 -14.68 5.62
N ASN A 67 -10.96 -14.33 6.80
CA ASN A 67 -11.70 -13.11 7.01
C ASN A 67 -10.79 -12.09 7.70
N VAL A 68 -10.38 -11.05 6.96
CA VAL A 68 -9.59 -9.94 7.49
C VAL A 68 -10.52 -9.01 8.29
N PRO A 69 -10.18 -8.63 9.53
CA PRO A 69 -10.97 -7.68 10.29
C PRO A 69 -11.10 -6.33 9.56
N MET A 70 -12.35 -5.93 9.29
CA MET A 70 -12.67 -4.61 8.77
C MET A 70 -12.87 -3.65 9.93
N VAL A 71 -12.08 -2.59 9.98
CA VAL A 71 -12.02 -1.64 11.10
C VAL A 71 -12.20 -0.20 10.62
N SER A 72 -12.33 0.74 11.54
CA SER A 72 -12.41 2.16 11.20
C SER A 72 -11.09 2.68 10.63
N PHE A 73 -11.14 3.80 9.90
CA PHE A 73 -9.95 4.47 9.40
C PHE A 73 -9.02 4.88 10.56
N ASP A 74 -9.58 5.43 11.64
CA ASP A 74 -8.83 5.87 12.81
C ASP A 74 -8.12 4.69 13.51
N GLU A 75 -8.75 3.51 13.51
CA GLU A 75 -8.12 2.31 14.07
C GLU A 75 -6.94 1.85 13.21
N ILE A 76 -7.04 1.88 11.87
CA ILE A 76 -5.89 1.64 10.99
C ILE A 76 -4.75 2.60 11.32
N ILE A 77 -5.07 3.90 11.39
CA ILE A 77 -4.08 4.95 11.64
C ILE A 77 -3.36 4.73 12.98
N SER A 78 -4.11 4.48 14.05
CA SER A 78 -3.55 4.45 15.41
C SER A 78 -2.88 3.13 15.79
N THR A 79 -3.20 2.01 15.13
CA THR A 79 -2.75 0.68 15.59
C THR A 79 -1.74 0.00 14.68
N SER A 80 -1.56 0.48 13.43
CA SER A 80 -0.71 -0.19 12.44
C SER A 80 0.78 0.12 12.62
N ASP A 81 1.62 -0.89 12.40
CA ASP A 81 3.09 -0.72 12.30
C ASP A 81 3.51 -0.39 10.85
N PHE A 82 2.73 -0.88 9.89
CA PHE A 82 2.84 -0.62 8.46
C PHE A 82 1.47 -0.24 7.92
N ILE A 83 1.40 0.76 7.04
CA ILE A 83 0.15 1.14 6.36
C ILE A 83 0.39 1.09 4.86
N SER A 84 -0.41 0.29 4.16
CA SER A 84 -0.40 0.18 2.70
C SER A 84 -1.69 0.76 2.12
N ILE A 85 -1.53 1.64 1.12
CA ILE A 85 -2.62 2.45 0.57
C ILE A 85 -2.98 1.93 -0.82
N HIS A 86 -4.28 1.67 -1.04
CA HIS A 86 -4.83 1.11 -2.27
C HIS A 86 -6.13 1.83 -2.69
N VAL A 87 -6.22 3.13 -2.43
CA VAL A 87 -7.36 3.95 -2.82
C VAL A 87 -7.03 4.85 -4.00
N PRO A 88 -8.04 5.23 -4.82
CA PRO A 88 -7.86 6.24 -5.85
C PRO A 88 -7.57 7.62 -5.25
N LYS A 89 -7.08 8.54 -6.09
CA LYS A 89 -6.99 9.96 -5.72
C LYS A 89 -8.40 10.48 -5.43
N GLN A 90 -8.53 11.32 -4.40
CA GLN A 90 -9.82 11.92 -4.07
C GLN A 90 -10.26 12.90 -5.16
N GLU A 91 -11.56 12.98 -5.43
CA GLU A 91 -12.13 13.85 -6.47
C GLU A 91 -11.82 15.33 -6.24
N ASN A 92 -11.81 15.76 -4.99
CA ASN A 92 -11.44 17.11 -4.59
C ASN A 92 -9.94 17.38 -4.61
N GLY A 93 -9.12 16.39 -4.98
CA GLY A 93 -7.67 16.48 -5.03
C GLY A 93 -6.94 16.49 -3.68
N SER A 94 -7.67 16.39 -2.55
CA SER A 94 -7.04 16.36 -1.22
C SER A 94 -6.35 15.02 -0.97
N ALA A 95 -5.28 15.06 -0.17
CA ALA A 95 -4.61 13.84 0.28
C ALA A 95 -5.47 13.10 1.33
N VAL A 96 -5.39 11.77 1.35
CA VAL A 96 -5.98 10.91 2.38
C VAL A 96 -5.13 10.91 3.64
N ILE A 97 -3.82 10.97 3.46
CA ILE A 97 -2.83 11.02 4.54
C ILE A 97 -2.15 12.37 4.53
N THR A 98 -2.42 13.15 5.55
CA THR A 98 -1.82 14.46 5.80
C THR A 98 -1.09 14.45 7.14
N LYS A 99 -0.54 15.59 7.54
CA LYS A 99 0.08 15.79 8.87
C LYS A 99 -0.86 15.39 10.01
N ASN A 100 -2.18 15.60 9.83
CA ASN A 100 -3.18 15.24 10.84
C ASN A 100 -3.21 13.72 11.08
N GLU A 101 -3.33 12.91 10.03
CA GLU A 101 -3.34 11.45 10.11
C GLU A 101 -1.98 10.93 10.61
N ILE A 102 -0.88 11.46 10.06
CA ILE A 102 0.48 11.08 10.46
C ILE A 102 0.70 11.31 11.96
N SER A 103 0.19 12.42 12.52
CA SER A 103 0.36 12.73 13.94
C SER A 103 -0.27 11.67 14.87
N GLN A 104 -1.33 11.01 14.41
CA GLN A 104 -2.09 9.99 15.15
C GLN A 104 -1.52 8.57 14.97
N MET A 105 -0.62 8.36 14.01
CA MET A 105 0.03 7.06 13.78
C MET A 105 0.97 6.69 14.93
N LYS A 106 1.34 5.42 14.99
CA LYS A 106 2.43 4.98 15.87
C LYS A 106 3.74 5.66 15.50
N ASP A 107 4.56 5.96 16.49
CA ASP A 107 5.93 6.41 16.23
C ASP A 107 6.73 5.31 15.54
N GLY A 108 7.41 5.67 14.46
CA GLY A 108 8.16 4.73 13.66
C GLY A 108 7.33 3.86 12.70
N VAL A 109 6.11 4.27 12.37
CA VAL A 109 5.28 3.63 11.33
C VAL A 109 6.00 3.64 9.98
N CYS A 110 5.71 2.64 9.15
CA CYS A 110 6.15 2.59 7.76
C CYS A 110 4.95 2.79 6.82
N LEU A 111 5.11 3.68 5.82
CA LEU A 111 4.06 3.99 4.85
C LEU A 111 4.40 3.45 3.47
N ILE A 112 3.43 2.82 2.81
CA ILE A 112 3.57 2.26 1.47
C ILE A 112 2.47 2.84 0.57
N ASN A 113 2.84 3.44 -0.56
CA ASN A 113 1.90 3.91 -1.56
C ASN A 113 2.36 3.49 -2.96
N ALA A 114 1.64 2.54 -3.54
CA ALA A 114 1.74 2.13 -4.93
C ALA A 114 0.38 2.29 -5.64
N ALA A 115 -0.48 3.19 -5.14
CA ALA A 115 -1.83 3.41 -5.69
C ALA A 115 -1.86 4.62 -6.62
N ARG A 116 -1.77 5.83 -6.07
CA ARG A 116 -1.79 7.11 -6.82
C ARG A 116 -0.97 8.17 -6.11
N GLY A 117 -0.29 9.02 -6.88
CA GLY A 117 0.34 10.23 -6.37
C GLY A 117 -0.68 11.19 -5.76
N GLY A 118 -0.28 11.93 -4.72
CA GLY A 118 -1.14 12.87 -3.99
C GLY A 118 -2.12 12.23 -3.00
N VAL A 119 -2.11 10.89 -2.84
CA VAL A 119 -2.87 10.22 -1.77
C VAL A 119 -2.21 10.42 -0.41
N ILE A 120 -0.89 10.51 -0.37
CA ILE A 120 -0.13 11.02 0.78
C ILE A 120 0.35 12.42 0.41
N ASN A 121 0.19 13.39 1.31
CA ASN A 121 0.81 14.69 1.14
C ASN A 121 2.34 14.56 1.26
N GLU A 122 3.07 14.81 0.17
CA GLU A 122 4.51 14.57 0.10
C GLU A 122 5.31 15.52 0.99
N HIS A 123 4.84 16.75 1.21
CA HIS A 123 5.49 17.69 2.11
C HIS A 123 5.41 17.21 3.57
N ASP A 124 4.21 16.80 4.00
CA ASP A 124 3.98 16.28 5.35
C ASP A 124 4.75 14.96 5.59
N LEU A 125 4.84 14.13 4.54
CA LEU A 125 5.64 12.91 4.59
C LEU A 125 7.13 13.19 4.82
N ILE A 126 7.71 14.16 4.11
CA ILE A 126 9.12 14.56 4.28
C ILE A 126 9.36 15.05 5.72
N GLU A 127 8.49 15.91 6.26
CA GLU A 127 8.59 16.34 7.66
C GLU A 127 8.56 15.16 8.63
N ALA A 128 7.66 14.20 8.40
CA ALA A 128 7.51 13.01 9.24
C ALA A 128 8.71 12.06 9.16
N LEU A 129 9.32 11.90 7.98
CA LEU A 129 10.55 11.13 7.79
C LEU A 129 11.73 11.79 8.51
N ASN A 130 11.84 13.13 8.43
CA ASN A 130 12.90 13.91 9.10
C ASN A 130 12.81 13.78 10.63
N THR A 131 11.62 13.92 11.19
CA THR A 131 11.39 13.81 12.65
C THR A 131 11.45 12.36 13.16
N GLY A 132 11.34 11.36 12.28
CA GLY A 132 11.29 9.95 12.64
C GLY A 132 9.91 9.45 13.07
N LYS A 133 8.88 10.28 12.97
CA LYS A 133 7.48 9.87 13.16
C LYS A 133 7.12 8.76 12.18
N VAL A 134 7.52 8.93 10.90
CA VAL A 134 7.57 7.87 9.89
C VAL A 134 8.99 7.35 9.82
N LYS A 135 9.19 6.05 10.05
CA LYS A 135 10.50 5.41 10.05
C LYS A 135 11.04 5.24 8.65
N PHE A 136 10.20 4.75 7.74
CA PHE A 136 10.49 4.55 6.31
C PHE A 136 9.23 4.73 5.48
N ALA A 137 9.40 5.14 4.24
CA ALA A 137 8.34 5.13 3.23
C ALA A 137 8.78 4.37 1.98
N ALA A 138 7.81 3.74 1.29
CA ALA A 138 8.00 3.12 -0.01
C ALA A 138 6.94 3.69 -0.97
N LEU A 139 7.38 4.34 -2.05
CA LEU A 139 6.52 4.99 -3.02
C LEU A 139 6.83 4.50 -4.43
N ASP A 140 5.78 4.09 -5.16
CA ASP A 140 5.83 3.82 -6.60
C ASP A 140 5.20 4.95 -7.41
N VAL A 141 4.51 5.89 -6.72
CA VAL A 141 3.70 6.96 -7.32
C VAL A 141 3.94 8.29 -6.63
N PHE A 142 3.82 9.41 -7.36
CA PHE A 142 4.20 10.75 -6.90
C PHE A 142 3.18 11.81 -7.32
N GLU A 143 3.15 12.95 -6.60
CA GLU A 143 2.24 14.06 -6.89
C GLU A 143 2.44 14.65 -8.30
N ASN A 144 3.71 14.79 -8.72
CA ASN A 144 4.08 15.49 -9.96
C ASN A 144 4.82 14.55 -10.92
N GLU A 145 4.18 13.45 -11.33
CA GLU A 145 4.73 12.63 -12.40
C GLU A 145 4.64 13.35 -13.77
N PRO A 146 5.65 13.27 -14.63
CA PRO A 146 6.88 12.46 -14.55
C PRO A 146 8.06 13.16 -13.84
N THR A 147 7.84 14.27 -13.16
CA THR A 147 8.89 15.08 -12.50
C THR A 147 8.66 15.16 -10.98
N PRO A 148 8.85 14.03 -10.24
CA PRO A 148 8.71 14.03 -8.79
C PRO A 148 9.71 14.96 -8.11
N ARG A 149 9.41 15.34 -6.86
CA ARG A 149 10.27 16.20 -6.04
C ARG A 149 11.62 15.53 -5.76
N GLU A 150 12.71 16.24 -6.04
CA GLU A 150 14.06 15.71 -5.83
C GLU A 150 14.41 15.51 -4.35
N ASP A 151 13.93 16.39 -3.46
CA ASP A 151 14.17 16.28 -2.01
C ASP A 151 13.53 15.01 -1.42
N LEU A 152 12.36 14.60 -1.95
CA LEU A 152 11.73 13.34 -1.60
C LEU A 152 12.51 12.16 -2.16
N LEU A 153 12.84 12.16 -3.47
CA LEU A 153 13.55 11.05 -4.11
C LEU A 153 14.95 10.80 -3.51
N LYS A 154 15.62 11.86 -3.03
CA LYS A 154 16.95 11.77 -2.40
C LYS A 154 16.90 11.45 -0.90
N HIS A 155 15.70 11.32 -0.32
CA HIS A 155 15.57 11.09 1.11
C HIS A 155 16.03 9.69 1.49
N GLU A 156 16.96 9.58 2.43
CA GLU A 156 17.63 8.30 2.79
C GLU A 156 16.69 7.24 3.40
N LYS A 157 15.51 7.65 3.87
CA LYS A 157 14.48 6.77 4.43
C LYS A 157 13.34 6.48 3.44
N LEU A 158 13.52 6.83 2.16
CA LEU A 158 12.59 6.51 1.09
C LEU A 158 13.14 5.37 0.23
N ALA A 159 12.32 4.37 -0.04
CA ALA A 159 12.47 3.45 -1.16
C ALA A 159 11.50 3.89 -2.27
N SER A 160 11.98 4.00 -3.51
CA SER A 160 11.14 4.45 -4.62
C SER A 160 11.33 3.63 -5.88
N THR A 161 10.24 3.50 -6.64
CA THR A 161 10.22 2.93 -8.00
C THR A 161 9.46 3.87 -8.93
N PRO A 162 9.70 3.85 -10.26
CA PRO A 162 9.17 4.86 -11.19
C PRO A 162 7.82 4.45 -11.78
N HIS A 163 6.80 4.25 -10.93
CA HIS A 163 5.43 3.88 -11.28
C HIS A 163 5.36 2.61 -12.15
N VAL A 164 5.96 1.54 -11.64
CA VAL A 164 6.08 0.25 -12.35
C VAL A 164 5.31 -0.89 -11.69
N GLY A 165 4.48 -0.61 -10.70
CA GLY A 165 3.74 -1.64 -9.94
C GLY A 165 2.85 -2.55 -10.79
N ALA A 166 2.39 -2.09 -11.95
CA ALA A 166 1.62 -2.87 -12.92
C ALA A 166 2.38 -3.18 -14.22
N ALA A 167 3.67 -2.87 -14.31
CA ALA A 167 4.47 -2.96 -15.54
C ALA A 167 5.14 -4.33 -15.71
N THR A 168 4.44 -5.41 -15.44
CA THR A 168 4.90 -6.76 -15.76
C THR A 168 4.23 -7.28 -17.02
N SER A 169 4.92 -8.14 -17.79
CA SER A 169 4.36 -8.76 -19.01
C SER A 169 3.05 -9.49 -18.71
N GLU A 170 3.02 -10.26 -17.63
CA GLU A 170 1.86 -11.03 -17.23
C GLU A 170 0.67 -10.15 -16.81
N ALA A 171 0.94 -8.98 -16.21
CA ALA A 171 -0.13 -8.03 -15.86
C ALA A 171 -0.70 -7.38 -17.13
N GLN A 172 0.13 -7.00 -18.11
CA GLN A 172 -0.31 -6.44 -19.38
C GLN A 172 -1.15 -7.44 -20.17
N ASP A 173 -0.73 -8.70 -20.23
CA ASP A 173 -1.48 -9.77 -20.89
C ASP A 173 -2.86 -9.97 -20.24
N ARG A 174 -2.93 -10.05 -18.90
CA ARG A 174 -4.21 -10.17 -18.19
C ARG A 174 -5.14 -8.98 -18.42
N ILE A 175 -4.60 -7.76 -18.41
CA ILE A 175 -5.39 -6.54 -18.69
C ILE A 175 -5.94 -6.58 -20.12
N GLY A 176 -5.13 -6.99 -21.09
CA GLY A 176 -5.55 -7.11 -22.49
C GLY A 176 -6.70 -8.10 -22.67
N VAL A 177 -6.63 -9.29 -22.06
CA VAL A 177 -7.69 -10.30 -22.10
C VAL A 177 -8.95 -9.80 -21.40
N GLU A 178 -8.83 -9.27 -20.17
CA GLU A 178 -9.99 -8.75 -19.40
C GLU A 178 -10.71 -7.63 -20.17
N LEU A 179 -9.96 -6.73 -20.80
CA LEU A 179 -10.54 -5.65 -21.62
C LEU A 179 -11.28 -6.20 -22.85
N ALA A 180 -10.69 -7.17 -23.55
CA ALA A 180 -11.32 -7.82 -24.69
C ALA A 180 -12.64 -8.50 -24.29
N ASP A 181 -12.65 -9.23 -23.18
CA ASP A 181 -13.86 -9.88 -22.68
C ASP A 181 -14.95 -8.87 -22.31
N GLN A 182 -14.59 -7.76 -21.68
CA GLN A 182 -15.54 -6.69 -21.35
C GLN A 182 -16.13 -6.05 -22.63
N ILE A 183 -15.31 -5.76 -23.63
CA ILE A 183 -15.78 -5.22 -24.91
C ILE A 183 -16.74 -6.19 -25.58
N LEU A 184 -16.38 -7.47 -25.66
CA LEU A 184 -17.24 -8.50 -26.26
C LEU A 184 -18.57 -8.63 -25.52
N SER A 185 -18.57 -8.56 -24.19
CA SER A 185 -19.81 -8.63 -23.37
C SER A 185 -20.75 -7.44 -23.62
N ILE A 186 -20.20 -6.26 -23.94
CA ILE A 186 -21.00 -5.05 -24.26
C ILE A 186 -21.53 -5.11 -25.70
N LEU A 187 -20.77 -5.68 -26.62
CA LEU A 187 -21.11 -5.71 -28.04
C LEU A 187 -21.97 -6.91 -28.46
N GLN A 188 -22.09 -7.95 -27.63
CA GLN A 188 -22.99 -9.06 -27.87
C GLN A 188 -24.42 -8.65 -27.50
N PRO A 189 -25.36 -8.52 -28.47
CA PRO A 189 -26.75 -8.31 -28.13
C PRO A 189 -27.31 -9.53 -27.40
N ALA A 190 -28.17 -9.27 -26.42
CA ALA A 190 -28.89 -10.28 -25.65
C ALA A 190 -29.78 -11.16 -26.54
#